data_caf3e93f0db04721f6c93d8bd12c7ef6
#
_entry.id   caf3e93f0db04721f6c93d8bd12c7ef6
#
_cell.length_a   1.000
_cell.length_b   1.000
_cell.length_c   1.000
_cell.angle_alpha   90.00
_cell.angle_beta   90.00
_cell.angle_gamma   90.00
#
_symmetry.space_group_name_H-M   'P 1'
#
loop_
_entity.id
_entity.type
_entity.pdbx_description
1 polymer ?
#
loop_
_entity_poly.entity_id
_entity_poly.type
_entity_poly.pdbx_seq_one_letter_code
_entity_poly.pdbx_strand_id
1 'polypeptide(L)'
;MRVALVDDNKNDLALLHEYISEQTAHSCQIDTFSSGESFLSCWQMGAYDLVVLDIFMGKMTGIEVAEKLRETDKNVHIAFGTSSNEFASESYDLNACYYLCKPFQADKVKAMLDRIGSDEIDRMRSVKLPDGQNVILRNVIYIDCASHIVTIHCTDGESIVSRNSFAEIESIFCSHSYFYTSTKGVIVNFYEIAQQKSDLFIMSDGTHIPHKSPKIQRNTRRLRSVSLQ
;
A
#
# COMPACT_ATOMS: atom_id res chain seq x y z
N MET A 1 -11.04 -1.12 1.39
CA MET A 1 -10.13 -1.24 0.24
C MET A 1 -10.83 -0.73 -1.00
N ARG A 2 -10.14 0.06 -1.81
CA ARG A 2 -10.67 0.55 -3.08
C ARG A 2 -9.88 -0.07 -4.24
N VAL A 3 -10.58 -0.71 -5.16
CA VAL A 3 -10.00 -1.52 -6.24
C VAL A 3 -10.40 -0.93 -7.59
N ALA A 4 -9.43 -0.78 -8.51
CA ALA A 4 -9.70 -0.53 -9.91
C ALA A 4 -9.48 -1.81 -10.72
N LEU A 5 -10.43 -2.17 -11.56
CA LEU A 5 -10.33 -3.25 -12.54
C LEU A 5 -10.32 -2.62 -13.93
N VAL A 6 -9.28 -2.91 -14.70
CA VAL A 6 -9.09 -2.32 -16.04
C VAL A 6 -8.90 -3.43 -17.05
N ASP A 7 -9.91 -3.64 -17.90
CA ASP A 7 -9.94 -4.71 -18.90
C ASP A 7 -10.96 -4.33 -19.98
N ASP A 8 -10.69 -4.55 -21.25
CA ASP A 8 -11.64 -4.27 -22.33
C ASP A 8 -12.72 -5.37 -22.49
N ASN A 9 -12.52 -6.53 -21.84
CA ASN A 9 -13.47 -7.63 -21.79
C ASN A 9 -14.43 -7.48 -20.61
N LYS A 10 -15.68 -7.17 -20.87
CA LYS A 10 -16.74 -7.01 -19.86
C LYS A 10 -16.99 -8.27 -19.03
N ASN A 11 -16.82 -9.46 -19.61
CA ASN A 11 -17.03 -10.73 -18.88
C ASN A 11 -15.91 -10.94 -17.85
N ASP A 12 -14.67 -10.62 -18.20
CA ASP A 12 -13.53 -10.71 -17.29
C ASP A 12 -13.65 -9.69 -16.15
N LEU A 13 -14.10 -8.46 -16.45
CA LEU A 13 -14.40 -7.45 -15.42
C LEU A 13 -15.49 -7.94 -14.45
N ALA A 14 -16.59 -8.51 -14.97
CA ALA A 14 -17.68 -8.99 -14.15
C ALA A 14 -17.23 -10.15 -13.24
N LEU A 15 -16.44 -11.08 -13.78
CA LEU A 15 -15.93 -12.23 -13.05
C LEU A 15 -14.95 -11.81 -11.93
N LEU A 16 -14.00 -10.90 -12.23
CA LEU A 16 -13.11 -10.37 -11.21
C LEU A 16 -13.84 -9.59 -10.13
N HIS A 17 -14.83 -8.78 -10.53
CA HIS A 17 -15.68 -8.04 -9.59
C HIS A 17 -16.40 -8.99 -8.63
N GLU A 18 -17.00 -10.07 -9.15
CA GLU A 18 -17.68 -11.08 -8.36
C GLU A 18 -16.72 -11.75 -7.37
N TYR A 19 -15.59 -12.28 -7.84
CA TYR A 19 -14.62 -12.98 -6.99
C TYR A 19 -14.04 -12.08 -5.90
N ILE A 20 -13.69 -10.83 -6.23
CA ILE A 20 -13.14 -9.89 -5.24
C ILE A 20 -14.22 -9.52 -4.22
N SER A 21 -15.46 -9.26 -4.67
CA SER A 21 -16.58 -8.93 -3.78
C SER A 21 -16.86 -10.06 -2.78
N GLU A 22 -16.92 -11.30 -3.24
CA GLU A 22 -17.12 -12.47 -2.39
C GLU A 22 -15.99 -12.66 -1.38
N GLN A 23 -14.72 -12.58 -1.82
CA GLN A 23 -13.56 -12.78 -0.95
C GLN A 23 -13.41 -11.67 0.10
N THR A 24 -13.92 -10.48 -0.16
CA THR A 24 -13.86 -9.33 0.76
C THR A 24 -15.18 -9.11 1.52
N ALA A 25 -16.10 -10.07 1.48
CA ALA A 25 -17.44 -9.97 2.07
C ALA A 25 -18.14 -8.63 1.69
N HIS A 26 -18.02 -8.20 0.44
CA HIS A 26 -18.54 -6.95 -0.12
C HIS A 26 -18.08 -5.66 0.60
N SER A 27 -16.95 -5.72 1.31
CA SER A 27 -16.39 -4.57 2.02
C SER A 27 -15.50 -3.67 1.15
N CYS A 28 -15.24 -4.06 -0.11
CA CYS A 28 -14.45 -3.29 -1.07
C CYS A 28 -15.34 -2.42 -1.95
N GLN A 29 -14.85 -1.21 -2.26
CA GLN A 29 -15.35 -0.43 -3.37
C GLN A 29 -14.58 -0.82 -4.63
N ILE A 30 -15.28 -1.21 -5.69
CA ILE A 30 -14.68 -1.68 -6.93
C ILE A 30 -15.17 -0.79 -8.07
N ASP A 31 -14.23 -0.10 -8.73
CA ASP A 31 -14.49 0.68 -9.93
C ASP A 31 -13.96 -0.10 -11.16
N THR A 32 -14.70 -0.10 -12.26
CA THR A 32 -14.34 -0.82 -13.49
C THR A 32 -14.12 0.12 -14.65
N PHE A 33 -13.10 -0.15 -15.46
CA PHE A 33 -12.70 0.65 -16.61
C PHE A 33 -12.47 -0.25 -17.81
N SER A 34 -12.97 0.14 -18.97
CA SER A 34 -12.87 -0.62 -20.21
C SER A 34 -11.62 -0.29 -21.05
N SER A 35 -10.74 0.57 -20.56
CA SER A 35 -9.46 0.91 -21.21
C SER A 35 -8.50 1.59 -20.24
N GLY A 36 -7.18 1.53 -20.56
CA GLY A 36 -6.15 2.22 -19.80
C GLY A 36 -6.33 3.75 -19.81
N GLU A 37 -6.77 4.31 -20.93
CA GLU A 37 -6.99 5.75 -21.06
C GLU A 37 -8.15 6.23 -20.17
N SER A 38 -9.26 5.47 -20.12
CA SER A 38 -10.40 5.81 -19.26
C SER A 38 -10.02 5.76 -17.79
N PHE A 39 -9.23 4.77 -17.39
CA PHE A 39 -8.70 4.67 -16.04
C PHE A 39 -7.76 5.84 -15.71
N LEU A 40 -6.74 6.12 -16.54
CA LEU A 40 -5.79 7.17 -16.30
C LEU A 40 -6.41 8.58 -16.26
N SER A 41 -7.52 8.81 -16.98
CA SER A 41 -8.27 10.08 -16.92
C SER A 41 -8.90 10.34 -15.55
N CYS A 42 -9.16 9.28 -14.75
CA CYS A 42 -9.73 9.35 -13.42
C CYS A 42 -8.68 9.08 -12.30
N TRP A 43 -7.45 8.75 -12.70
CA TRP A 43 -6.40 8.41 -11.77
C TRP A 43 -5.97 9.60 -10.92
N GLN A 44 -5.84 9.36 -9.63
CA GLN A 44 -5.21 10.26 -8.68
C GLN A 44 -4.38 9.41 -7.71
N MET A 45 -3.21 9.89 -7.31
CA MET A 45 -2.36 9.23 -6.33
C MET A 45 -3.14 8.93 -5.04
N GLY A 46 -3.05 7.70 -4.56
CA GLY A 46 -3.77 7.24 -3.35
C GLY A 46 -5.27 7.01 -3.54
N ALA A 47 -5.83 7.14 -4.76
CA ALA A 47 -7.25 6.89 -5.00
C ALA A 47 -7.63 5.41 -4.91
N TYR A 48 -6.68 4.51 -5.19
CA TYR A 48 -6.89 3.06 -5.18
C TYR A 48 -5.81 2.37 -4.36
N ASP A 49 -6.20 1.30 -3.69
CA ASP A 49 -5.30 0.42 -2.94
C ASP A 49 -4.74 -0.70 -3.84
N LEU A 50 -5.56 -1.15 -4.81
CA LEU A 50 -5.22 -2.18 -5.80
C LEU A 50 -5.71 -1.78 -7.18
N VAL A 51 -4.86 -1.97 -8.18
CA VAL A 51 -5.22 -1.87 -9.60
C VAL A 51 -4.94 -3.20 -10.28
N VAL A 52 -5.97 -3.84 -10.84
CA VAL A 52 -5.83 -5.04 -11.66
C VAL A 52 -5.92 -4.63 -13.12
N LEU A 53 -4.86 -4.88 -13.89
CA LEU A 53 -4.71 -4.45 -15.28
C LEU A 53 -4.67 -5.65 -16.20
N ASP A 54 -5.53 -5.70 -17.21
CA ASP A 54 -5.24 -6.56 -18.35
C ASP A 54 -4.06 -5.99 -19.14
N ILE A 55 -3.18 -6.86 -19.61
CA ILE A 55 -2.02 -6.45 -20.41
C ILE A 55 -2.46 -6.07 -21.82
N PHE A 56 -3.36 -6.84 -22.40
CA PHE A 56 -3.78 -6.68 -23.79
C PHE A 56 -5.10 -5.90 -23.90
N MET A 57 -5.01 -4.59 -23.89
CA MET A 57 -6.14 -3.67 -24.06
C MET A 57 -5.88 -2.77 -25.28
N GLY A 58 -6.68 -2.89 -26.28
CA GLY A 58 -6.80 -1.99 -27.44
C GLY A 58 -5.59 -1.08 -27.78
N LYS A 59 -5.67 0.20 -27.41
CA LYS A 59 -4.66 1.23 -27.77
C LYS A 59 -3.50 1.35 -26.80
N MET A 60 -3.76 1.14 -25.53
CA MET A 60 -2.77 1.24 -24.44
C MET A 60 -2.71 -0.09 -23.70
N THR A 61 -1.52 -0.63 -23.54
CA THR A 61 -1.29 -1.87 -22.80
C THR A 61 -1.36 -1.64 -21.29
N GLY A 62 -1.67 -2.69 -20.52
CA GLY A 62 -1.61 -2.63 -19.07
C GLY A 62 -0.21 -2.33 -18.54
N ILE A 63 0.83 -2.71 -19.27
CA ILE A 63 2.23 -2.37 -18.92
C ILE A 63 2.43 -0.86 -18.99
N GLU A 64 2.05 -0.21 -20.09
CA GLU A 64 2.15 1.26 -20.24
C GLU A 64 1.32 2.01 -19.19
N VAL A 65 0.18 1.45 -18.79
CA VAL A 65 -0.61 2.00 -17.67
C VAL A 65 0.16 1.90 -16.37
N ALA A 66 0.74 0.73 -16.09
CA ALA A 66 1.49 0.49 -14.86
C ALA A 66 2.75 1.38 -14.76
N GLU A 67 3.47 1.60 -15.88
CA GLU A 67 4.60 2.54 -15.94
C GLU A 67 4.18 3.94 -15.51
N LYS A 68 3.08 4.46 -16.08
CA LYS A 68 2.56 5.79 -15.71
C LYS A 68 2.11 5.86 -14.26
N LEU A 69 1.55 4.79 -13.70
CA LEU A 69 1.23 4.72 -12.28
C LEU A 69 2.50 4.84 -11.44
N ARG A 70 3.56 4.11 -11.79
CA ARG A 70 4.84 4.11 -11.06
C ARG A 70 5.59 5.45 -11.10
N GLU A 71 5.33 6.28 -12.10
CA GLU A 71 5.86 7.66 -12.15
C GLU A 71 5.29 8.53 -11.01
N THR A 72 4.04 8.29 -10.61
CA THR A 72 3.32 9.11 -9.62
C THR A 72 3.08 8.40 -8.29
N ASP A 73 2.89 7.08 -8.29
CA ASP A 73 2.58 6.29 -7.11
C ASP A 73 3.39 4.98 -7.10
N LYS A 74 4.37 4.93 -6.22
CA LYS A 74 5.20 3.73 -6.02
C LYS A 74 4.55 2.68 -5.12
N ASN A 75 3.48 3.03 -4.42
CA ASN A 75 2.90 2.25 -3.34
C ASN A 75 1.62 1.51 -3.74
N VAL A 76 0.87 1.99 -4.75
CA VAL A 76 -0.33 1.30 -5.20
C VAL A 76 0.00 -0.13 -5.62
N HIS A 77 -0.79 -1.11 -5.13
CA HIS A 77 -0.61 -2.49 -5.57
C HIS A 77 -1.07 -2.64 -7.00
N ILE A 78 -0.21 -3.20 -7.85
CA ILE A 78 -0.54 -3.53 -9.23
C ILE A 78 -0.54 -5.04 -9.38
N ALA A 79 -1.63 -5.58 -9.91
CA ALA A 79 -1.71 -6.97 -10.37
C ALA A 79 -2.02 -6.98 -11.87
N PHE A 80 -1.43 -7.91 -12.59
CA PHE A 80 -1.77 -8.12 -14.00
C PHE A 80 -2.73 -9.29 -14.15
N GLY A 81 -3.79 -9.12 -14.96
CA GLY A 81 -4.71 -10.16 -15.37
C GLY A 81 -4.59 -10.39 -16.87
N THR A 82 -4.05 -11.52 -17.35
CA THR A 82 -3.74 -11.71 -18.77
C THR A 82 -3.85 -13.16 -19.22
N SER A 83 -4.02 -13.33 -20.52
CA SER A 83 -4.01 -14.64 -21.19
C SER A 83 -2.61 -15.14 -21.56
N SER A 84 -1.55 -14.30 -21.45
CA SER A 84 -0.16 -14.65 -21.80
C SER A 84 0.77 -14.54 -20.61
N ASN A 85 1.77 -15.42 -20.54
CA ASN A 85 2.84 -15.37 -19.54
C ASN A 85 4.10 -14.62 -20.04
N GLU A 86 4.08 -14.07 -21.25
CA GLU A 86 5.24 -13.44 -21.89
C GLU A 86 5.77 -12.21 -21.16
N PHE A 87 4.89 -11.51 -20.46
CA PHE A 87 5.21 -10.25 -19.75
C PHE A 87 5.49 -10.44 -18.24
N ALA A 88 5.76 -11.68 -17.82
CA ALA A 88 6.03 -11.94 -16.40
C ALA A 88 7.34 -11.28 -15.92
N SER A 89 8.34 -11.11 -16.81
CA SER A 89 9.58 -10.39 -16.49
C SER A 89 9.38 -8.90 -16.34
N GLU A 90 8.66 -8.26 -17.26
CA GLU A 90 8.36 -6.82 -17.22
C GLU A 90 7.48 -6.47 -16.01
N SER A 91 6.56 -7.38 -15.64
CA SER A 91 5.75 -7.20 -14.44
C SER A 91 6.59 -7.14 -13.15
N TYR A 92 7.75 -7.79 -13.16
CA TYR A 92 8.69 -7.76 -12.03
C TYR A 92 9.37 -6.41 -11.87
N ASP A 93 9.75 -5.77 -12.99
CA ASP A 93 10.38 -4.44 -12.99
C ASP A 93 9.39 -3.34 -12.52
N LEU A 94 8.10 -3.56 -12.72
CA LEU A 94 7.01 -2.68 -12.27
C LEU A 94 6.56 -2.95 -10.83
N ASN A 95 7.24 -3.84 -10.09
CA ASN A 95 6.85 -4.27 -8.75
C ASN A 95 5.38 -4.70 -8.67
N ALA A 96 4.91 -5.47 -9.66
CA ALA A 96 3.58 -6.07 -9.59
C ALA A 96 3.49 -7.05 -8.41
N CYS A 97 2.42 -6.92 -7.63
CA CYS A 97 2.21 -7.78 -6.47
C CYS A 97 1.75 -9.19 -6.86
N TYR A 98 1.07 -9.31 -8.00
CA TYR A 98 0.53 -10.58 -8.47
C TYR A 98 0.36 -10.62 -9.99
N TYR A 99 0.27 -11.85 -10.53
CA TYR A 99 0.02 -12.13 -11.93
C TYR A 99 -1.09 -13.20 -12.03
N LEU A 100 -2.25 -12.79 -12.53
CA LEU A 100 -3.42 -13.64 -12.70
C LEU A 100 -3.52 -14.10 -14.14
N CYS A 101 -3.46 -15.41 -14.38
CA CYS A 101 -3.71 -15.95 -15.70
C CYS A 101 -5.21 -16.11 -15.97
N LYS A 102 -5.65 -15.70 -17.15
CA LYS A 102 -7.00 -15.99 -17.65
C LYS A 102 -7.08 -17.47 -18.14
N PRO A 103 -8.20 -18.19 -17.95
CA PRO A 103 -9.41 -17.72 -17.25
C PRO A 103 -9.20 -17.61 -15.74
N PHE A 104 -9.77 -16.55 -15.15
CA PHE A 104 -9.62 -16.27 -13.73
C PHE A 104 -10.24 -17.38 -12.87
N GLN A 105 -9.58 -17.68 -11.75
CA GLN A 105 -9.99 -18.68 -10.78
C GLN A 105 -10.10 -18.03 -9.39
N ALA A 106 -11.17 -18.37 -8.65
CA ALA A 106 -11.46 -17.76 -7.36
C ALA A 106 -10.34 -17.96 -6.32
N ASP A 107 -9.69 -19.15 -6.33
CA ASP A 107 -8.55 -19.46 -5.46
C ASP A 107 -7.31 -18.60 -5.75
N LYS A 108 -7.07 -18.24 -7.03
CA LYS A 108 -5.97 -17.37 -7.44
C LYS A 108 -6.25 -15.91 -7.08
N VAL A 109 -7.51 -15.47 -7.26
CA VAL A 109 -7.94 -14.13 -6.80
C VAL A 109 -7.82 -14.04 -5.28
N LYS A 110 -8.23 -15.08 -4.56
CA LYS A 110 -8.03 -15.16 -3.11
C LYS A 110 -6.54 -15.06 -2.74
N ALA A 111 -5.68 -15.84 -3.38
CA ALA A 111 -4.24 -15.81 -3.11
C ALA A 111 -3.61 -14.43 -3.41
N MET A 112 -4.09 -13.72 -4.45
CA MET A 112 -3.71 -12.34 -4.73
C MET A 112 -4.11 -11.41 -3.58
N LEU A 113 -5.37 -11.49 -3.15
CA LEU A 113 -5.89 -10.67 -2.05
C LEU A 113 -5.20 -11.01 -0.72
N ASP A 114 -4.94 -12.27 -0.42
CA ASP A 114 -4.21 -12.69 0.77
C ASP A 114 -2.77 -12.15 0.78
N ARG A 115 -2.13 -12.06 -0.40
CA ARG A 115 -0.79 -11.49 -0.53
C ARG A 115 -0.76 -9.98 -0.33
N ILE A 116 -1.80 -9.29 -0.76
CA ILE A 116 -1.99 -7.85 -0.56
C ILE A 116 -2.53 -7.61 0.86
N GLY A 117 -3.43 -8.47 1.29
CA GLY A 117 -4.46 -8.21 2.25
C GLY A 117 -4.08 -8.30 3.73
N SER A 118 -2.98 -8.94 4.12
CA SER A 118 -2.63 -8.93 5.54
C SER A 118 -2.16 -7.55 6.00
N ASP A 119 -1.33 -6.89 5.20
CA ASP A 119 -0.75 -5.60 5.56
C ASP A 119 -1.71 -4.43 5.28
N GLU A 120 -2.53 -4.51 4.25
CA GLU A 120 -3.38 -3.40 3.83
C GLU A 120 -4.74 -3.35 4.50
N ILE A 121 -5.35 -4.51 4.76
CA ILE A 121 -6.51 -4.58 5.66
C ILE A 121 -6.13 -4.04 7.03
N ASP A 122 -4.91 -4.33 7.48
CA ASP A 122 -4.41 -3.80 8.74
C ASP A 122 -4.17 -2.29 8.68
N ARG A 123 -3.61 -1.76 7.61
CA ARG A 123 -3.40 -0.32 7.42
C ARG A 123 -4.69 0.50 7.37
N MET A 124 -5.79 -0.07 6.88
CA MET A 124 -7.11 0.59 6.87
C MET A 124 -7.81 0.56 8.22
N ARG A 125 -7.29 -0.20 9.19
CA ARG A 125 -7.84 -0.20 10.54
C ARG A 125 -7.66 1.15 11.20
N SER A 126 -8.67 1.55 11.96
CA SER A 126 -8.52 2.59 12.95
C SER A 126 -8.16 1.96 14.29
N VAL A 127 -7.19 2.54 14.96
CA VAL A 127 -6.90 2.23 16.36
C VAL A 127 -7.50 3.30 17.25
N LYS A 128 -8.07 2.87 18.36
CA LYS A 128 -8.61 3.80 19.37
C LYS A 128 -7.53 4.01 20.42
N LEU A 129 -7.11 5.25 20.59
CA LEU A 129 -6.18 5.64 21.63
C LEU A 129 -6.87 5.59 23.01
N PRO A 130 -6.11 5.46 24.13
CA PRO A 130 -6.69 5.42 25.46
C PRO A 130 -7.48 6.70 25.83
N ASP A 131 -7.16 7.85 25.22
CA ASP A 131 -7.90 9.10 25.37
C ASP A 131 -9.19 9.17 24.52
N GLY A 132 -9.51 8.08 23.80
CA GLY A 132 -10.73 7.94 23.00
C GLY A 132 -10.63 8.40 21.56
N GLN A 133 -9.52 9.00 21.13
CA GLN A 133 -9.31 9.42 19.75
C GLN A 133 -9.13 8.21 18.84
N ASN A 134 -9.66 8.27 17.61
CA ASN A 134 -9.47 7.23 16.59
C ASN A 134 -8.42 7.71 15.59
N VAL A 135 -7.47 6.82 15.28
CA VAL A 135 -6.40 7.09 14.32
C VAL A 135 -6.40 6.02 13.25
N ILE A 136 -6.49 6.43 11.99
CA ILE A 136 -6.39 5.52 10.83
C ILE A 136 -4.91 5.27 10.57
N LEU A 137 -4.49 4.02 10.66
CA LEU A 137 -3.08 3.63 10.64
C LEU A 137 -2.35 4.06 9.37
N ARG A 138 -2.99 3.96 8.20
CA ARG A 138 -2.40 4.36 6.91
C ARG A 138 -2.11 5.86 6.80
N ASN A 139 -2.80 6.68 7.60
CA ASN A 139 -2.59 8.13 7.55
C ASN A 139 -1.41 8.58 8.42
N VAL A 140 -0.82 7.67 9.20
CA VAL A 140 0.27 8.03 10.11
C VAL A 140 1.61 7.94 9.39
N ILE A 141 2.36 9.04 9.36
CA ILE A 141 3.73 9.10 8.84
C ILE A 141 4.72 8.63 9.90
N TYR A 142 4.71 9.31 11.05
CA TYR A 142 5.53 8.97 12.21
C TYR A 142 4.87 9.52 13.48
N ILE A 143 5.39 9.08 14.63
CA ILE A 143 4.92 9.52 15.95
C ILE A 143 6.15 9.93 16.74
N ASP A 144 6.11 11.07 17.40
CA ASP A 144 7.14 11.49 18.32
C ASP A 144 6.60 11.78 19.73
N CYS A 145 7.50 11.85 20.68
CA CYS A 145 7.19 12.21 22.06
C CYS A 145 8.17 13.25 22.56
N ALA A 146 7.68 14.45 22.80
CA ALA A 146 8.44 15.54 23.39
C ALA A 146 7.72 16.07 24.64
N SER A 147 8.47 16.25 25.75
CA SER A 147 7.92 16.77 27.01
C SER A 147 6.67 16.04 27.50
N HIS A 148 6.65 14.71 27.39
CA HIS A 148 5.51 13.85 27.73
C HIS A 148 4.23 14.05 26.89
N ILE A 149 4.35 14.73 25.77
CA ILE A 149 3.26 14.89 24.79
C ILE A 149 3.61 14.02 23.61
N VAL A 150 2.71 13.12 23.22
CA VAL A 150 2.84 12.31 22.02
C VAL A 150 2.14 13.02 20.87
N THR A 151 2.85 13.21 19.76
CA THR A 151 2.30 13.79 18.53
C THR A 151 2.35 12.74 17.42
N ILE A 152 1.19 12.50 16.80
CA ILE A 152 1.03 11.61 15.65
C ILE A 152 0.92 12.48 14.41
N HIS A 153 1.90 12.40 13.52
CA HIS A 153 1.96 13.19 12.29
C HIS A 153 1.30 12.43 11.15
N CYS A 154 0.38 13.08 10.44
CA CYS A 154 -0.46 12.45 9.43
C CYS A 154 -0.16 12.96 8.01
N THR A 155 -0.51 12.13 7.02
CA THR A 155 -0.26 12.38 5.57
C THR A 155 -1.02 13.56 5.00
N ASP A 156 -2.12 13.96 5.65
CA ASP A 156 -2.91 15.17 5.32
C ASP A 156 -2.30 16.47 5.85
N GLY A 157 -1.15 16.40 6.54
CA GLY A 157 -0.47 17.53 7.18
C GLY A 157 -1.03 17.88 8.56
N GLU A 158 -2.04 17.16 9.03
CA GLU A 158 -2.55 17.32 10.38
C GLU A 158 -1.71 16.56 11.41
N SER A 159 -1.88 16.91 12.68
CA SER A 159 -1.24 16.22 13.79
C SER A 159 -2.24 15.96 14.91
N ILE A 160 -2.24 14.73 15.40
CA ILE A 160 -3.06 14.32 16.52
C ILE A 160 -2.20 14.34 17.78
N VAL A 161 -2.60 15.12 18.76
CA VAL A 161 -1.88 15.25 20.04
C VAL A 161 -2.56 14.39 21.08
N SER A 162 -1.77 13.54 21.74
CA SER A 162 -2.23 12.67 22.80
C SER A 162 -1.40 12.88 24.08
N ARG A 163 -2.07 12.84 25.23
CA ARG A 163 -1.43 12.89 26.55
C ARG A 163 -1.19 11.51 27.16
N ASN A 164 -1.47 10.45 26.38
CA ASN A 164 -1.17 9.09 26.78
C ASN A 164 0.35 8.89 26.86
N SER A 165 0.78 7.93 27.66
CA SER A 165 2.20 7.61 27.74
C SER A 165 2.72 7.08 26.41
N PHE A 166 3.98 7.37 26.07
CA PHE A 166 4.61 6.85 24.85
C PHE A 166 4.59 5.31 24.82
N ALA A 167 4.72 4.65 25.96
CA ALA A 167 4.69 3.19 26.04
C ALA A 167 3.34 2.58 25.66
N GLU A 168 2.22 3.24 26.02
CA GLU A 168 0.89 2.80 25.59
C GLU A 168 0.73 2.97 24.08
N ILE A 169 1.13 4.10 23.54
CA ILE A 169 1.09 4.38 22.10
C ILE A 169 2.00 3.41 21.34
N GLU A 170 3.23 3.18 21.81
CA GLU A 170 4.16 2.21 21.24
C GLU A 170 3.55 0.81 21.22
N SER A 171 2.93 0.36 22.30
CA SER A 171 2.28 -0.95 22.37
C SER A 171 1.15 -1.08 21.34
N ILE A 172 0.38 -0.03 21.10
CA ILE A 172 -0.70 -0.01 20.12
C ILE A 172 -0.13 -0.07 18.70
N PHE A 173 0.74 0.87 18.34
CA PHE A 173 1.22 0.99 16.96
C PHE A 173 2.21 -0.10 16.59
N CYS A 174 3.17 -0.43 17.43
CA CYS A 174 4.16 -1.47 17.16
C CYS A 174 3.62 -2.91 17.25
N SER A 175 2.34 -3.11 17.59
CA SER A 175 1.64 -4.37 17.34
C SER A 175 1.44 -4.64 15.84
N HIS A 176 1.50 -3.61 15.01
CA HIS A 176 1.45 -3.68 13.55
C HIS A 176 2.87 -3.71 12.98
N SER A 177 3.17 -4.69 12.12
CA SER A 177 4.53 -5.03 11.66
C SER A 177 5.26 -3.92 10.90
N TYR A 178 4.53 -2.91 10.43
CA TYR A 178 5.08 -1.77 9.68
C TYR A 178 5.33 -0.51 10.52
N PHE A 179 5.02 -0.54 11.82
CA PHE A 179 5.45 0.49 12.77
C PHE A 179 6.68 0.02 13.55
N TYR A 180 7.65 0.89 13.69
CA TYR A 180 8.92 0.59 14.33
C TYR A 180 9.43 1.75 15.17
N THR A 181 9.87 1.47 16.40
CA THR A 181 10.55 2.45 17.25
C THR A 181 11.98 2.67 16.77
N SER A 182 12.21 3.74 16.03
CA SER A 182 13.52 4.05 15.44
C SER A 182 14.54 4.53 16.48
N THR A 183 14.09 5.35 17.41
CA THR A 183 14.84 5.87 18.55
C THR A 183 13.92 6.03 19.75
N LYS A 184 14.48 6.30 20.93
CA LYS A 184 13.66 6.53 22.13
C LYS A 184 12.69 7.70 21.90
N GLY A 185 11.39 7.39 21.96
CA GLY A 185 10.33 8.37 21.80
C GLY A 185 9.93 8.66 20.35
N VAL A 186 10.39 7.84 19.37
CA VAL A 186 9.99 8.02 17.97
C VAL A 186 9.63 6.69 17.32
N ILE A 187 8.41 6.61 16.76
CA ILE A 187 7.90 5.48 15.98
C ILE A 187 7.76 5.93 14.54
N VAL A 188 8.21 5.12 13.58
CA VAL A 188 8.08 5.39 12.15
C VAL A 188 7.18 4.35 11.49
N ASN A 189 6.43 4.79 10.48
CA ASN A 189 5.72 3.92 9.57
C ASN A 189 6.64 3.58 8.39
N PHE A 190 6.96 2.31 8.18
CA PHE A 190 7.84 1.89 7.09
C PHE A 190 7.31 2.23 5.69
N TYR A 191 6.00 2.31 5.53
CA TYR A 191 5.39 2.68 4.24
C TYR A 191 5.60 4.16 3.90
N GLU A 192 5.86 4.98 4.91
CA GLU A 192 6.07 6.42 4.76
C GLU A 192 7.55 6.82 4.75
N ILE A 193 8.48 5.86 4.60
CA ILE A 193 9.90 6.14 4.41
C ILE A 193 10.14 6.38 2.92
N ALA A 194 10.39 7.64 2.55
CA ALA A 194 10.74 8.03 1.18
C ALA A 194 12.18 7.65 0.81
N GLN A 195 13.12 7.74 1.76
CA GLN A 195 14.51 7.38 1.56
C GLN A 195 15.17 6.90 2.86
N GLN A 196 15.99 5.86 2.77
CA GLN A 196 16.83 5.41 3.89
C GLN A 196 18.29 5.78 3.63
N LYS A 197 18.94 6.42 4.61
CA LYS A 197 20.39 6.64 4.68
C LYS A 197 20.99 5.78 5.79
N SER A 198 22.31 5.79 5.94
CA SER A 198 23.01 4.94 6.91
C SER A 198 22.56 5.14 8.36
N ASP A 199 22.14 6.34 8.73
CA ASP A 199 21.85 6.77 10.10
C ASP A 199 20.51 7.49 10.28
N LEU A 200 19.75 7.69 9.18
CA LEU A 200 18.46 8.37 9.22
C LEU A 200 17.49 7.89 8.14
N PHE A 201 16.20 8.01 8.45
CA PHE A 201 15.11 7.92 7.49
C PHE A 201 14.67 9.32 7.06
N ILE A 202 14.37 9.49 5.78
CA ILE A 202 13.62 10.65 5.25
C ILE A 202 12.19 10.18 5.03
N MET A 203 11.26 10.78 5.76
CA MET A 203 9.85 10.43 5.68
C MET A 203 9.20 11.06 4.45
N SER A 204 7.97 10.63 4.11
CA SER A 204 7.22 11.14 2.95
C SER A 204 6.93 12.65 3.01
N ASP A 205 6.84 13.24 4.21
CA ASP A 205 6.70 14.66 4.46
C ASP A 205 8.04 15.44 4.44
N GLY A 206 9.15 14.76 4.18
CA GLY A 206 10.50 15.33 4.20
C GLY A 206 11.18 15.37 5.57
N THR A 207 10.52 14.91 6.64
CA THR A 207 11.10 14.89 7.98
C THR A 207 12.25 13.90 8.07
N HIS A 208 13.34 14.31 8.72
CA HIS A 208 14.53 13.48 8.94
C HIS A 208 14.48 12.85 10.34
N ILE A 209 14.40 11.54 10.42
CA ILE A 209 14.33 10.78 11.67
C ILE A 209 15.57 9.91 11.82
N PRO A 210 16.41 10.14 12.87
CA PRO A 210 17.55 9.28 13.14
C PRO A 210 17.13 7.85 13.41
N HIS A 211 17.90 6.88 12.92
CA HIS A 211 17.75 5.48 13.31
C HIS A 211 19.10 4.88 13.68
N LYS A 212 19.10 4.05 14.73
CA LYS A 212 20.23 3.15 14.98
C LYS A 212 20.02 1.95 14.09
N SER A 213 21.03 1.58 13.26
CA SER A 213 20.93 0.43 12.34
C SER A 213 20.10 -0.69 12.96
N PRO A 214 18.94 -0.97 12.48
CA PRO A 214 18.16 -2.07 13.02
C PRO A 214 18.96 -3.34 12.75
N LYS A 215 19.18 -4.18 13.76
CA LYS A 215 19.35 -5.60 13.52
C LYS A 215 18.01 -6.09 12.99
N ILE A 216 17.76 -5.82 11.71
CA ILE A 216 16.52 -6.20 11.03
C ILE A 216 16.53 -7.72 10.95
N GLN A 217 15.85 -8.36 11.91
CA GLN A 217 15.48 -9.77 11.77
C GLN A 217 14.55 -9.88 10.55
N ARG A 218 15.15 -10.33 9.46
CA ARG A 218 14.61 -11.05 8.28
C ARG A 218 13.09 -11.01 8.04
N ASN A 219 12.52 -9.82 7.81
CA ASN A 219 11.32 -9.69 6.98
C ASN A 219 11.53 -8.68 5.86
N THR A 220 12.79 -8.45 5.51
CA THR A 220 13.32 -7.46 4.55
C THR A 220 13.21 -7.90 3.10
N ARG A 221 12.14 -8.57 2.68
CA ARG A 221 11.95 -8.74 1.22
C ARG A 221 11.45 -7.46 0.52
N ARG A 222 10.93 -6.48 1.26
CA ARG A 222 10.37 -5.23 0.69
C ARG A 222 11.28 -3.99 0.74
N LEU A 223 12.31 -3.96 1.61
CA LEU A 223 13.23 -2.80 1.68
C LEU A 223 14.37 -2.84 0.65
N ARG A 224 14.53 -3.91 -0.14
CA ARG A 224 15.61 -4.02 -1.12
C ARG A 224 15.35 -3.32 -2.46
N SER A 225 14.14 -2.81 -2.73
CA SER A 225 13.85 -2.05 -3.95
C SER A 225 14.10 -0.55 -3.84
N VAL A 226 14.47 -0.03 -2.65
CA VAL A 226 14.76 1.42 -2.45
C VAL A 226 16.27 1.72 -2.39
N SER A 227 17.12 0.70 -2.47
CA SER A 227 18.58 0.90 -2.37
C SER A 227 19.28 0.39 -3.61
N LEU A 228 19.22 1.14 -4.71
CA LEU A 228 20.23 1.18 -5.78
C LEU A 228 19.96 2.40 -6.69
N GLN A 229 20.37 3.56 -6.21
CA GLN A 229 20.98 4.61 -7.05
C GLN A 229 21.77 5.53 -6.11
#